data_229604ce765308c7fcc3bfa876df3118
#
_entry.id   229604ce765308c7fcc3bfa876df3118
#
_cell.length_a   1.000
_cell.length_b   1.000
_cell.length_c   1.000
_cell.angle_alpha   90.00
_cell.angle_beta   90.00
_cell.angle_gamma   90.00
#
_symmetry.space_group_name_H-M   'P 1'
#
loop_
_entity.id
_entity.type
_entity.pdbx_description
1 polymer ?
#
loop_
_entity_poly.entity_id
_entity_poly.type
_entity_poly.pdbx_seq_one_letter_code
_entity_poly.pdbx_strand_id
1 'polypeptide(L)'
;MQAQKGFTLIELMIVVAIIGILAAVAVPAYQTYTMKARFSEVVSAAAPLKLASELCFQEQASLANCTHNNNGVPGQIGATGNIASGIISNTGALTTRITMTAAAVNGFTGNETYILTGTAAAAGAVRAGIFGR
;
A
#
# COMPACT_ATOMS: atom_id res chain seq x y z
N MET A 1 -62.90 -10.09 7.74
CA MET A 1 -61.97 -9.06 8.25
C MET A 1 -60.71 -9.77 8.66
N GLN A 2 -59.59 -9.52 8.01
CA GLN A 2 -58.28 -10.08 8.41
C GLN A 2 -57.72 -9.20 9.53
N ALA A 3 -57.47 -9.83 10.69
CA ALA A 3 -56.81 -9.17 11.81
C ALA A 3 -55.36 -8.93 11.43
N GLN A 4 -54.94 -7.67 11.25
CA GLN A 4 -53.53 -7.30 11.12
C GLN A 4 -52.80 -7.60 12.46
N LYS A 5 -51.86 -8.55 12.42
CA LYS A 5 -50.99 -8.80 13.55
C LYS A 5 -49.97 -7.67 13.63
N GLY A 6 -50.07 -6.82 14.62
CA GLY A 6 -49.11 -5.78 14.90
C GLY A 6 -47.86 -6.34 15.58
N PHE A 7 -46.71 -5.74 15.31
CA PHE A 7 -45.44 -6.02 15.99
C PHE A 7 -45.51 -5.51 17.44
N THR A 8 -45.00 -6.29 18.39
CA THR A 8 -44.94 -5.84 19.79
C THR A 8 -43.69 -4.94 19.97
N LEU A 9 -43.78 -3.98 20.87
CA LEU A 9 -42.68 -3.06 21.19
C LEU A 9 -41.45 -3.83 21.70
N ILE A 10 -41.67 -4.88 22.48
CA ILE A 10 -40.60 -5.69 23.03
C ILE A 10 -39.86 -6.50 21.95
N GLU A 11 -40.55 -7.01 20.94
CA GLU A 11 -39.90 -7.69 19.79
C GLU A 11 -38.98 -6.76 19.03
N LEU A 12 -39.41 -5.51 18.82
CA LEU A 12 -38.57 -4.52 18.17
C LEU A 12 -37.35 -4.14 19.03
N MET A 13 -37.52 -3.97 20.34
CA MET A 13 -36.42 -3.62 21.24
C MET A 13 -35.34 -4.72 21.30
N ILE A 14 -35.73 -5.99 21.33
CA ILE A 14 -34.78 -7.10 21.34
C ILE A 14 -33.98 -7.14 20.04
N VAL A 15 -34.63 -6.96 18.89
CA VAL A 15 -33.97 -6.98 17.58
C VAL A 15 -32.94 -5.86 17.46
N VAL A 16 -33.31 -4.63 17.86
CA VAL A 16 -32.38 -3.48 17.83
C VAL A 16 -31.21 -3.70 18.79
N ALA A 17 -31.44 -4.27 19.95
CA ALA A 17 -30.37 -4.57 20.91
C ALA A 17 -29.37 -5.60 20.33
N ILE A 18 -29.84 -6.67 19.70
CA ILE A 18 -29.00 -7.68 19.07
C ILE A 18 -28.18 -7.06 17.91
N ILE A 19 -28.83 -6.29 17.03
CA ILE A 19 -28.16 -5.58 15.94
C ILE A 19 -27.09 -4.63 16.48
N GLY A 20 -27.37 -3.90 17.55
CA GLY A 20 -26.42 -2.99 18.19
C GLY A 20 -25.17 -3.71 18.69
N ILE A 21 -25.31 -4.87 19.32
CA ILE A 21 -24.17 -5.67 19.80
C ILE A 21 -23.35 -6.18 18.62
N LEU A 22 -23.99 -6.71 17.60
CA LEU A 22 -23.31 -7.23 16.40
C LEU A 22 -22.60 -6.11 15.64
N ALA A 23 -23.23 -4.95 15.48
CA ALA A 23 -22.64 -3.79 14.82
C ALA A 23 -21.43 -3.24 15.56
N ALA A 24 -21.44 -3.24 16.90
CA ALA A 24 -20.32 -2.78 17.71
C ALA A 24 -19.01 -3.53 17.43
N VAL A 25 -19.09 -4.80 17.06
CA VAL A 25 -17.93 -5.63 16.70
C VAL A 25 -17.63 -5.56 15.20
N ALA A 26 -18.67 -5.57 14.36
CA ALA A 26 -18.51 -5.65 12.91
C ALA A 26 -17.96 -4.36 12.28
N VAL A 27 -18.39 -3.19 12.75
CA VAL A 27 -18.02 -1.89 12.15
C VAL A 27 -16.51 -1.61 12.24
N PRO A 28 -15.84 -1.72 13.40
CA PRO A 28 -14.39 -1.47 13.48
C PRO A 28 -13.59 -2.50 12.67
N ALA A 29 -14.02 -3.76 12.63
CA ALA A 29 -13.37 -4.78 11.80
C ALA A 29 -13.47 -4.41 10.32
N TYR A 30 -14.65 -4.03 9.83
CA TYR A 30 -14.86 -3.61 8.46
C TYR A 30 -13.98 -2.41 8.07
N GLN A 31 -13.85 -1.40 8.92
CA GLN A 31 -12.96 -0.26 8.68
C GLN A 31 -11.50 -0.68 8.50
N THR A 32 -11.02 -1.61 9.33
CA THR A 32 -9.65 -2.13 9.22
C THR A 32 -9.43 -2.87 7.91
N TYR A 33 -10.39 -3.70 7.48
CA TYR A 33 -10.29 -4.41 6.21
C TYR A 33 -10.32 -3.46 5.00
N THR A 34 -11.17 -2.45 5.03
CA THR A 34 -11.23 -1.46 3.94
C THR A 34 -9.95 -0.63 3.86
N MET A 35 -9.34 -0.26 4.98
CA MET A 35 -8.04 0.42 4.97
C MET A 35 -6.94 -0.47 4.39
N LYS A 36 -6.88 -1.75 4.77
CA LYS A 36 -5.91 -2.70 4.19
C LYS A 36 -6.09 -2.86 2.68
N ALA A 37 -7.33 -2.94 2.21
CA ALA A 37 -7.63 -3.02 0.79
C ALA A 37 -7.18 -1.77 0.03
N ARG A 38 -7.39 -0.59 0.58
CA ARG A 38 -6.91 0.68 0.00
C ARG A 38 -5.38 0.80 0.03
N PHE A 39 -4.73 0.31 1.10
CA PHE A 39 -3.27 0.30 1.19
C PHE A 39 -2.62 -0.59 0.14
N SER A 40 -3.31 -1.60 -0.38
CA SER A 40 -2.80 -2.42 -1.48
C SER A 40 -2.55 -1.62 -2.77
N GLU A 41 -3.27 -0.51 -2.98
CA GLU A 41 -3.02 0.43 -4.07
C GLU A 41 -1.64 1.10 -3.91
N VAL A 42 -1.31 1.53 -2.69
CA VAL A 42 0.00 2.13 -2.36
C VAL A 42 1.12 1.14 -2.61
N VAL A 43 0.94 -0.12 -2.20
CA VAL A 43 1.91 -1.20 -2.45
C VAL A 43 2.07 -1.48 -3.94
N SER A 44 0.97 -1.57 -4.68
CA SER A 44 0.99 -1.85 -6.12
C SER A 44 1.67 -0.75 -6.92
N ALA A 45 1.56 0.49 -6.48
CA ALA A 45 2.19 1.65 -7.13
C ALA A 45 3.73 1.64 -7.01
N ALA A 46 4.32 0.82 -6.15
CA ALA A 46 5.77 0.62 -6.10
C ALA A 46 6.33 -0.19 -7.30
N ALA A 47 5.46 -0.93 -8.01
CA ALA A 47 5.89 -1.83 -9.08
C ALA A 47 6.69 -1.15 -10.21
N PRO A 48 6.28 -0.01 -10.78
CA PRO A 48 7.05 0.67 -11.81
C PRO A 48 8.42 1.15 -11.31
N LEU A 49 8.52 1.62 -10.08
CA LEU A 49 9.79 2.05 -9.48
C LEU A 49 10.71 0.84 -9.26
N LYS A 50 10.17 -0.28 -8.83
CA LYS A 50 10.90 -1.54 -8.69
C LYS A 50 11.49 -1.98 -10.02
N LEU A 51 10.66 -2.06 -11.06
CA LEU A 51 11.08 -2.47 -12.40
C LEU A 51 12.17 -1.54 -12.96
N ALA A 52 11.98 -0.22 -12.83
CA ALA A 52 12.95 0.76 -13.28
C ALA A 52 14.31 0.64 -12.57
N SER A 53 14.29 0.37 -11.26
CA SER A 53 15.53 0.13 -10.50
C SER A 53 16.25 -1.14 -10.96
N GLU A 54 15.50 -2.19 -11.26
CA GLU A 54 16.08 -3.46 -11.78
C GLU A 54 16.69 -3.29 -13.17
N LEU A 55 16.00 -2.59 -14.07
CA LEU A 55 16.50 -2.29 -15.42
C LEU A 55 17.76 -1.41 -15.36
N CYS A 56 17.70 -0.33 -14.59
CA CYS A 56 18.85 0.56 -14.41
C CYS A 56 20.07 -0.20 -13.87
N PHE A 57 19.89 -1.09 -12.88
CA PHE A 57 20.99 -1.90 -12.37
C PHE A 57 21.55 -2.85 -13.45
N GLN A 58 20.70 -3.39 -14.31
CA GLN A 58 21.15 -4.25 -15.41
C GLN A 58 22.01 -3.51 -16.43
N GLU A 59 21.71 -2.25 -16.68
CA GLU A 59 22.44 -1.41 -17.63
C GLU A 59 23.73 -0.82 -17.04
N GLN A 60 23.66 -0.38 -15.79
CA GLN A 60 24.76 0.37 -15.14
C GLN A 60 25.66 -0.50 -14.26
N ALA A 61 25.27 -1.76 -13.96
CA ALA A 61 25.90 -2.64 -12.96
C ALA A 61 26.08 -1.99 -11.56
N SER A 62 25.36 -0.90 -11.30
CA SER A 62 25.41 -0.12 -10.06
C SER A 62 24.08 0.59 -9.85
N LEU A 63 23.64 0.68 -8.60
CA LEU A 63 22.45 1.43 -8.22
C LEU A 63 22.76 2.90 -7.85
N ALA A 64 24.03 3.27 -7.76
CA ALA A 64 24.42 4.62 -7.28
C ALA A 64 23.76 5.76 -8.06
N ASN A 65 23.61 5.61 -9.37
CA ASN A 65 23.02 6.60 -10.26
C ASN A 65 21.59 6.27 -10.70
N CYS A 66 20.99 5.20 -10.16
CA CYS A 66 19.61 4.80 -10.43
C CYS A 66 18.63 5.58 -9.55
N THR A 67 18.59 6.89 -9.71
CA THR A 67 17.75 7.82 -8.95
C THR A 67 16.69 8.45 -9.85
N HIS A 68 15.75 9.16 -9.26
CA HIS A 68 14.68 9.83 -10.01
C HIS A 68 15.21 10.64 -11.20
N ASN A 69 14.54 10.49 -12.34
CA ASN A 69 14.87 11.14 -13.62
C ASN A 69 16.28 10.81 -14.15
N ASN A 70 16.91 9.75 -13.67
CA ASN A 70 18.23 9.31 -14.10
C ASN A 70 18.20 7.87 -14.61
N ASN A 71 18.97 7.59 -15.67
CA ASN A 71 19.20 6.24 -16.20
C ASN A 71 17.91 5.39 -16.35
N GLY A 72 16.87 5.97 -16.95
CA GLY A 72 15.59 5.30 -17.20
C GLY A 72 14.68 5.16 -15.96
N VAL A 73 15.12 5.63 -14.79
CA VAL A 73 14.26 5.67 -13.60
C VAL A 73 13.29 6.85 -13.71
N PRO A 74 11.97 6.61 -13.61
CA PRO A 74 10.98 7.66 -13.69
C PRO A 74 11.12 8.66 -12.53
N GLY A 75 10.53 9.83 -12.69
CA GLY A 75 10.42 10.83 -11.62
C GLY A 75 9.67 10.30 -10.41
N GLN A 76 9.67 11.08 -9.36
CA GLN A 76 8.89 10.79 -8.16
C GLN A 76 7.42 10.57 -8.53
N ILE A 77 6.81 9.53 -7.96
CA ILE A 77 5.36 9.36 -8.06
C ILE A 77 4.71 10.45 -7.20
N GLY A 78 3.92 11.28 -7.84
CA GLY A 78 3.17 12.34 -7.17
C GLY A 78 1.89 11.84 -6.50
N ALA A 79 1.19 12.74 -5.83
CA ALA A 79 -0.07 12.45 -5.16
C ALA A 79 -1.15 12.02 -6.15
N THR A 80 -1.72 10.82 -5.96
CA THR A 80 -2.79 10.26 -6.76
C THR A 80 -3.59 9.23 -5.93
N GLY A 81 -4.90 9.39 -5.84
CA GLY A 81 -5.75 8.48 -5.08
C GLY A 81 -5.33 8.35 -3.62
N ASN A 82 -4.95 7.15 -3.20
CA ASN A 82 -4.48 6.86 -1.84
C ASN A 82 -2.96 7.04 -1.66
N ILE A 83 -2.25 7.54 -2.66
CA ILE A 83 -0.80 7.73 -2.66
C ILE A 83 -0.49 9.20 -2.45
N ALA A 84 0.36 9.54 -1.49
CA ALA A 84 0.92 10.88 -1.34
C ALA A 84 2.21 11.05 -2.16
N SER A 85 3.10 10.06 -2.10
CA SER A 85 4.36 10.09 -2.84
C SER A 85 4.98 8.70 -2.97
N GLY A 86 5.79 8.53 -4.01
CA GLY A 86 6.67 7.37 -4.17
C GLY A 86 8.07 7.84 -4.54
N ILE A 87 9.06 7.49 -3.75
CA ILE A 87 10.45 7.90 -3.95
C ILE A 87 11.40 6.71 -3.99
N ILE A 88 12.46 6.84 -4.79
CA ILE A 88 13.63 5.95 -4.77
C ILE A 88 14.77 6.69 -4.08
N SER A 89 15.41 6.06 -3.11
CA SER A 89 16.62 6.54 -2.48
C SER A 89 17.67 5.42 -2.51
N ASN A 90 18.86 5.74 -2.96
CA ASN A 90 19.97 4.80 -2.99
C ASN A 90 20.87 5.05 -1.77
N THR A 91 21.14 3.96 -1.06
CA THR A 91 22.01 4.01 0.13
C THR A 91 23.41 3.49 -0.17
N GLY A 92 23.70 3.14 -1.42
CA GLY A 92 25.00 2.67 -1.90
C GLY A 92 24.93 2.14 -3.34
N ALA A 93 26.07 1.72 -3.85
CA ALA A 93 26.17 1.21 -5.22
C ALA A 93 25.36 -0.09 -5.47
N LEU A 94 25.02 -0.81 -4.42
CA LEU A 94 24.30 -2.08 -4.49
C LEU A 94 23.00 -2.10 -3.68
N THR A 95 22.58 -0.97 -3.13
CA THR A 95 21.38 -0.92 -2.30
C THR A 95 20.46 0.22 -2.72
N THR A 96 19.20 -0.12 -2.97
CA THR A 96 18.14 0.84 -3.27
C THR A 96 16.99 0.69 -2.29
N ARG A 97 16.29 1.76 -2.01
CA ARG A 97 15.09 1.80 -1.19
C ARG A 97 13.99 2.53 -1.93
N ILE A 98 12.85 1.89 -2.05
CA ILE A 98 11.63 2.52 -2.55
C ILE A 98 10.73 2.77 -1.34
N THR A 99 10.31 4.01 -1.17
CA THR A 99 9.38 4.41 -0.12
C THR A 99 8.12 4.96 -0.75
N MET A 100 7.00 4.30 -0.50
CA MET A 100 5.67 4.75 -0.88
C MET A 100 4.98 5.28 0.37
N THR A 101 4.40 6.46 0.29
CA THR A 101 3.66 7.09 1.39
C THR A 101 2.19 7.18 1.04
N ALA A 102 1.32 6.78 1.94
CA ALA A 102 -0.12 6.92 1.79
C ALA A 102 -0.54 8.39 1.92
N ALA A 103 -1.55 8.81 1.17
CA ALA A 103 -2.16 10.12 1.33
C ALA A 103 -3.03 10.16 2.60
N ALA A 104 -3.12 11.32 3.25
CA ALA A 104 -3.99 11.52 4.41
C ALA A 104 -5.48 11.60 4.02
N VAL A 105 -5.98 10.53 3.39
CA VAL A 105 -7.36 10.42 2.90
C VAL A 105 -7.91 9.03 3.20
N ASN A 106 -9.22 8.87 3.15
CA ASN A 106 -9.88 7.57 3.25
C ASN A 106 -9.52 6.74 4.51
N GLY A 107 -9.21 7.41 5.62
CA GLY A 107 -8.85 6.78 6.90
C GLY A 107 -7.36 6.61 7.14
N PHE A 108 -6.51 7.01 6.20
CA PHE A 108 -5.07 7.12 6.43
C PHE A 108 -4.71 8.44 7.11
N THR A 109 -3.65 8.43 7.92
CA THR A 109 -3.11 9.63 8.59
C THR A 109 -2.07 10.36 7.73
N GLY A 110 -1.61 9.74 6.64
CA GLY A 110 -0.53 10.23 5.79
C GLY A 110 0.88 9.85 6.29
N ASN A 111 0.95 9.07 7.36
CA ASN A 111 2.22 8.56 7.92
C ASN A 111 2.46 7.08 7.58
N GLU A 112 1.46 6.41 7.00
CA GLU A 112 1.57 5.02 6.60
C GLU A 112 2.49 4.92 5.39
N THR A 113 3.56 4.15 5.54
CA THR A 113 4.56 3.96 4.49
C THR A 113 4.75 2.49 4.16
N TYR A 114 4.96 2.20 2.89
CA TYR A 114 5.47 0.94 2.40
C TYR A 114 6.92 1.11 1.95
N ILE A 115 7.82 0.37 2.56
CA ILE A 115 9.26 0.45 2.26
C ILE A 115 9.70 -0.88 1.65
N LEU A 116 10.24 -0.81 0.46
CA LEU A 116 10.86 -1.94 -0.23
C LEU A 116 12.34 -1.67 -0.38
N THR A 117 13.17 -2.53 0.23
CA THR A 117 14.62 -2.44 0.10
C THR A 117 15.12 -3.53 -0.83
N GLY A 118 15.85 -3.14 -1.85
CA GLY A 118 16.52 -4.03 -2.78
C GLY A 118 18.03 -4.01 -2.54
N THR A 119 18.65 -5.18 -2.59
CA THR A 119 20.11 -5.32 -2.51
C THR A 119 20.58 -6.15 -3.68
N ALA A 120 21.43 -5.56 -4.52
CA ALA A 120 22.04 -6.27 -5.63
C ALA A 120 23.24 -7.10 -5.14
N ALA A 121 23.46 -8.24 -5.78
CA ALA A 121 24.73 -8.94 -5.65
C ALA A 121 25.86 -8.10 -6.27
N ALA A 122 27.10 -8.32 -5.85
CA ALA A 122 28.24 -7.58 -6.37
C ALA A 122 28.29 -7.62 -7.92
N ALA A 123 28.80 -6.56 -8.53
CA ALA A 123 28.95 -6.45 -9.97
C ALA A 123 29.71 -7.67 -10.53
N GLY A 124 29.04 -8.44 -11.39
CA GLY A 124 29.59 -9.69 -11.96
C GLY A 124 28.96 -10.98 -11.44
N ALA A 125 28.16 -10.96 -10.39
CA ALA A 125 27.39 -12.12 -9.96
C ALA A 125 26.16 -12.33 -10.85
N VAL A 126 25.88 -13.58 -11.22
CA VAL A 126 24.70 -13.96 -12.00
C VAL A 126 23.43 -13.55 -11.24
N ARG A 127 22.62 -12.80 -11.87
CA ARG A 127 21.49 -11.99 -11.45
C ARG A 127 20.37 -12.75 -10.72
N ALA A 128 20.35 -12.63 -9.42
CA ALA A 128 19.07 -12.61 -8.70
C ALA A 128 18.53 -11.17 -8.78
N GLY A 129 17.20 -10.99 -8.92
CA GLY A 129 16.59 -9.66 -8.92
C GLY A 129 16.97 -8.91 -7.65
N ILE A 130 17.08 -7.59 -7.75
CA ILE A 130 17.45 -6.71 -6.63
C ILE A 130 16.51 -6.88 -5.44
N PHE A 131 15.25 -7.11 -5.72
CA PHE A 131 14.22 -7.35 -4.72
C PHE A 131 13.95 -8.85 -4.62
N GLY A 132 14.45 -9.47 -3.55
CA GLY A 132 14.10 -10.85 -3.21
C GLY A 132 12.59 -11.01 -2.99
N ARG A 133 12.07 -12.22 -3.22
CA ARG A 133 10.69 -12.58 -2.86
C ARG A 133 10.56 -12.78 -1.36
#